data_076baf8444a5ab683aab7099ff01b7fb
#
_entry.id   076baf8444a5ab683aab7099ff01b7fb
#
_cell.length_a   1.000
_cell.length_b   1.000
_cell.length_c   1.000
_cell.angle_alpha   90.00
_cell.angle_beta   90.00
_cell.angle_gamma   90.00
#
_symmetry.space_group_name_H-M   'P 1'
#
loop_
_entity.id
_entity.type
_entity.pdbx_description
1 polymer ?
#
loop_
_entity_poly.entity_id
_entity_poly.type
_entity_poly.pdbx_seq_one_letter_code
_entity_poly.pdbx_strand_id
1 'polypeptide(L)'
;MSQKILNKAIAEKNPDLIFPSTEKVIQFGTGVLLRGLPDYFIHRANQQKIFNGTVVIIKSTNSGGVDEFTEQDALFTHCIRGIYNGKNVDESFINTSISRVLAAATDWNQILELSKSVEIEIIISNTTEAGMILDEKDIISQSVPNSFPGKLLALLFERFNHFNGDRNKGWVILPTELMPDNGILLKSLVNQLAKINALPTAFMEWLNESNDFCNTLVDRIVPGKVNDSELQLLETQLGYRDNLLITSEPFALWAIESNNKLTIDKLSFANIDDRIAIAPSIVKFRELKLRLLNGTHTFTCAIAILAGFETVIEAMRDTSFKRFIQSLIHEELAPCVVSEAISLEEAMQFSNKVLERFSNPYIEHKWTSIALNFEEKMHMRNSYLIETCINRNGRSPKYMSMGFAAFCVYMEQTHQKVIMVEDYCKDNLFASAVNLWIGAIKEKGMKNVLAL
;
A
#
# COMPACT_ATOMS: atom_id res chain seq x y z
N MET A 1 10.55 36.71 9.82
CA MET A 1 9.09 36.76 9.60
C MET A 1 8.59 35.31 9.67
N SER A 2 7.52 35.00 10.41
CA SER A 2 6.96 33.66 10.40
C SER A 2 6.44 33.36 9.00
N GLN A 3 6.81 32.22 8.44
CA GLN A 3 6.28 31.76 7.15
C GLN A 3 4.77 31.57 7.25
N LYS A 4 4.04 31.89 6.17
CA LYS A 4 2.59 31.68 6.08
C LYS A 4 2.29 30.20 5.90
N ILE A 5 1.16 29.75 6.45
CA ILE A 5 0.64 28.39 6.22
C ILE A 5 0.14 28.30 4.77
N LEU A 6 0.42 27.16 4.11
CA LEU A 6 -0.10 26.83 2.77
C LEU A 6 -1.63 26.98 2.75
N ASN A 7 -2.11 27.67 1.77
CA ASN A 7 -3.54 27.83 1.49
C ASN A 7 -3.75 28.14 0.00
N LYS A 8 -5.01 28.24 -0.41
CA LYS A 8 -5.37 28.50 -1.81
C LYS A 8 -4.74 29.79 -2.37
N ALA A 9 -4.69 30.85 -1.58
CA ALA A 9 -4.10 32.12 -2.01
C ALA A 9 -2.58 32.04 -2.27
N ILE A 10 -1.88 31.09 -1.63
CA ILE A 10 -0.46 30.79 -1.92
C ILE A 10 -0.38 29.92 -3.17
N ALA A 11 -1.20 28.88 -3.28
CA ALA A 11 -1.17 27.92 -4.37
C ALA A 11 -1.56 28.56 -5.72
N GLU A 12 -2.54 29.47 -5.74
CA GLU A 12 -2.99 30.19 -6.94
C GLU A 12 -1.93 31.15 -7.54
N LYS A 13 -0.82 31.38 -6.83
CA LYS A 13 0.32 32.09 -7.42
C LYS A 13 1.05 31.29 -8.49
N ASN A 14 0.87 29.97 -8.49
CA ASN A 14 1.30 29.11 -9.57
C ASN A 14 0.18 28.97 -10.62
N PRO A 15 0.30 29.66 -11.78
CA PRO A 15 -0.76 29.68 -12.80
C PRO A 15 -0.95 28.32 -13.48
N ASP A 16 0.01 27.40 -13.35
CA ASP A 16 -0.06 26.09 -13.96
C ASP A 16 -0.85 25.08 -13.09
N LEU A 17 -1.16 25.44 -11.83
CA LEU A 17 -1.95 24.58 -10.96
C LEU A 17 -3.44 24.59 -11.34
N ILE A 18 -3.96 23.40 -11.61
CA ILE A 18 -5.37 23.21 -11.91
C ILE A 18 -6.13 22.84 -10.63
N PHE A 19 -7.26 23.51 -10.41
CA PHE A 19 -8.19 23.27 -9.31
C PHE A 19 -9.53 22.78 -9.87
N PRO A 20 -9.74 21.46 -9.97
CA PRO A 20 -11.04 20.95 -10.38
C PRO A 20 -12.10 21.28 -9.33
N SER A 21 -13.36 21.45 -9.76
CA SER A 21 -14.47 21.82 -8.89
C SER A 21 -15.46 20.68 -8.66
N THR A 22 -15.42 19.62 -9.49
CA THR A 22 -16.39 18.53 -9.46
C THR A 22 -15.93 17.44 -8.50
N GLU A 23 -16.73 17.13 -7.48
CA GLU A 23 -16.46 16.03 -6.55
C GLU A 23 -16.88 14.70 -7.20
N LYS A 24 -15.90 13.82 -7.46
CA LYS A 24 -16.12 12.51 -8.11
C LYS A 24 -15.80 11.33 -7.21
N VAL A 25 -15.05 11.55 -6.14
CA VAL A 25 -14.53 10.50 -5.27
C VAL A 25 -14.90 10.78 -3.83
N ILE A 26 -15.41 9.76 -3.13
CA ILE A 26 -15.47 9.73 -1.66
C ILE A 26 -14.33 8.86 -1.17
N GLN A 27 -13.53 9.38 -0.25
CA GLN A 27 -12.40 8.67 0.33
C GLN A 27 -12.56 8.49 1.83
N PHE A 28 -12.59 7.24 2.30
CA PHE A 28 -12.59 6.92 3.72
C PHE A 28 -11.16 6.77 4.25
N GLY A 29 -10.70 7.77 4.98
CA GLY A 29 -9.38 7.84 5.59
C GLY A 29 -8.60 9.09 5.22
N THR A 30 -7.91 9.66 6.20
CA THR A 30 -7.05 10.85 6.10
C THR A 30 -5.56 10.51 6.02
N GLY A 31 -5.23 9.20 5.97
CA GLY A 31 -3.87 8.69 6.11
C GLY A 31 -2.93 9.10 4.98
N VAL A 32 -1.64 9.12 5.29
CA VAL A 32 -0.58 9.51 4.34
C VAL A 32 -0.50 8.61 3.11
N LEU A 33 -0.85 7.32 3.25
CA LEU A 33 -0.87 6.39 2.10
C LEU A 33 -1.87 6.83 1.05
N LEU A 34 -3.09 7.18 1.44
CA LEU A 34 -4.13 7.65 0.51
C LEU A 34 -3.70 8.96 -0.17
N ARG A 35 -3.15 9.91 0.59
CA ARG A 35 -2.62 11.16 0.03
C ARG A 35 -1.42 10.94 -0.89
N GLY A 36 -0.58 9.96 -0.58
CA GLY A 36 0.61 9.64 -1.36
C GLY A 36 0.40 8.67 -2.52
N LEU A 37 -0.79 8.07 -2.69
CA LEU A 37 -1.04 7.13 -3.77
C LEU A 37 -2.31 7.49 -4.57
N PRO A 38 -3.56 7.24 -4.12
CA PRO A 38 -4.76 7.66 -4.88
C PRO A 38 -4.79 9.15 -5.17
N ASP A 39 -4.63 10.00 -4.17
CA ASP A 39 -4.71 11.45 -4.31
C ASP A 39 -3.57 11.99 -5.19
N TYR A 40 -2.40 11.34 -5.17
CA TYR A 40 -1.31 11.63 -6.08
C TYR A 40 -1.71 11.41 -7.54
N PHE A 41 -2.25 10.25 -7.87
CA PHE A 41 -2.63 9.93 -9.25
C PHE A 41 -3.80 10.78 -9.74
N ILE A 42 -4.79 11.03 -8.89
CA ILE A 42 -5.92 11.92 -9.20
C ILE A 42 -5.41 13.35 -9.49
N HIS A 43 -4.51 13.88 -8.65
CA HIS A 43 -3.87 15.17 -8.90
C HIS A 43 -3.15 15.18 -10.26
N ARG A 44 -2.29 14.20 -10.54
CA ARG A 44 -1.54 14.12 -11.81
C ARG A 44 -2.48 14.03 -13.02
N ALA A 45 -3.58 13.30 -12.93
CA ALA A 45 -4.59 13.21 -13.98
C ALA A 45 -5.35 14.53 -14.18
N ASN A 46 -5.61 15.24 -13.09
CA ASN A 46 -6.23 16.57 -13.15
C ASN A 46 -5.32 17.61 -13.84
N GLN A 47 -4.00 17.59 -13.51
CA GLN A 47 -3.05 18.48 -14.17
C GLN A 47 -2.92 18.22 -15.68
N GLN A 48 -3.26 17.00 -16.12
CA GLN A 48 -3.36 16.64 -17.56
C GLN A 48 -4.77 16.80 -18.14
N LYS A 49 -5.75 17.27 -17.36
CA LYS A 49 -7.17 17.44 -17.74
C LYS A 49 -7.86 16.13 -18.17
N ILE A 50 -7.40 14.99 -17.63
CA ILE A 50 -7.91 13.65 -17.98
C ILE A 50 -9.06 13.24 -17.06
N PHE A 51 -8.92 13.40 -15.74
CA PHE A 51 -9.94 12.99 -14.78
C PHE A 51 -10.94 14.11 -14.46
N ASN A 52 -10.43 15.31 -14.22
CA ASN A 52 -11.21 16.51 -13.90
C ASN A 52 -12.20 16.29 -12.73
N GLY A 53 -11.68 15.77 -11.62
CA GLY A 53 -12.49 15.44 -10.44
C GLY A 53 -11.70 15.57 -9.13
N THR A 54 -12.39 15.88 -8.04
CA THR A 54 -11.83 16.00 -6.70
C THR A 54 -12.33 14.93 -5.76
N VAL A 55 -11.64 14.81 -4.63
CA VAL A 55 -11.86 13.86 -3.55
C VAL A 55 -12.48 14.56 -2.35
N VAL A 56 -13.61 14.05 -1.86
CA VAL A 56 -14.13 14.37 -0.52
C VAL A 56 -13.63 13.33 0.44
N ILE A 57 -12.84 13.73 1.42
CA ILE A 57 -12.34 12.81 2.46
C ILE A 57 -13.36 12.70 3.59
N ILE A 58 -13.63 11.47 4.03
CA ILE A 58 -14.39 11.15 5.23
C ILE A 58 -13.45 10.66 6.32
N LYS A 59 -13.33 11.44 7.38
CA LYS A 59 -12.67 11.02 8.62
C LYS A 59 -13.62 10.14 9.43
N SER A 60 -13.33 8.85 9.47
CA SER A 60 -14.19 7.85 10.11
C SER A 60 -14.03 7.75 11.63
N THR A 61 -12.86 8.18 12.17
CA THR A 61 -12.52 8.05 13.60
C THR A 61 -12.91 9.29 14.39
N ASN A 62 -13.23 9.09 15.68
CA ASN A 62 -13.55 10.20 16.60
C ASN A 62 -12.29 10.89 17.15
N SER A 63 -11.09 10.31 16.98
CA SER A 63 -9.83 10.88 17.48
C SER A 63 -9.21 11.84 16.46
N GLY A 64 -8.64 12.97 16.92
CA GLY A 64 -8.01 14.01 16.09
C GLY A 64 -9.05 14.89 15.36
N GLY A 65 -8.62 16.09 14.95
CA GLY A 65 -9.42 17.07 14.22
C GLY A 65 -9.34 16.94 12.70
N VAL A 66 -9.99 17.86 12.02
CA VAL A 66 -9.85 18.14 10.59
C VAL A 66 -9.29 19.56 10.38
N ASP A 67 -8.84 20.20 11.46
CA ASP A 67 -8.49 21.62 11.48
C ASP A 67 -7.35 21.94 10.51
N GLU A 68 -6.31 21.09 10.48
CA GLU A 68 -5.18 21.26 9.57
C GLU A 68 -5.64 21.26 8.10
N PHE A 69 -6.58 20.38 7.73
CA PHE A 69 -7.15 20.36 6.39
C PHE A 69 -7.97 21.62 6.10
N THR A 70 -8.74 22.09 7.08
CA THR A 70 -9.56 23.30 6.92
C THR A 70 -8.69 24.55 6.81
N GLU A 71 -7.63 24.66 7.64
CA GLU A 71 -6.69 25.80 7.62
C GLU A 71 -5.90 25.89 6.29
N GLN A 72 -5.69 24.77 5.63
CA GLN A 72 -4.90 24.68 4.39
C GLN A 72 -5.77 24.53 3.13
N ASP A 73 -7.09 24.77 3.20
CA ASP A 73 -8.01 24.55 2.07
C ASP A 73 -7.89 23.13 1.49
N ALA A 74 -7.61 22.13 2.33
CA ALA A 74 -7.30 20.74 2.00
C ALA A 74 -6.08 20.53 1.07
N LEU A 75 -5.26 21.56 0.87
CA LEU A 75 -4.01 21.49 0.10
C LEU A 75 -2.89 20.93 0.93
N PHE A 76 -1.97 20.23 0.28
CA PHE A 76 -0.76 19.74 0.90
C PHE A 76 0.39 19.60 -0.10
N THR A 77 1.61 19.75 0.39
CA THR A 77 2.81 19.49 -0.41
C THR A 77 3.14 18.02 -0.39
N HIS A 78 3.35 17.45 -1.58
CA HIS A 78 3.87 16.11 -1.75
C HIS A 78 5.30 16.17 -2.26
N CYS A 79 6.25 15.68 -1.45
CA CYS A 79 7.66 15.57 -1.81
C CYS A 79 7.95 14.11 -2.20
N ILE A 80 8.45 13.88 -3.41
CA ILE A 80 8.81 12.57 -3.93
C ILE A 80 10.32 12.47 -4.02
N ARG A 81 10.94 11.55 -3.25
CA ARG A 81 12.40 11.45 -3.13
C ARG A 81 12.89 10.02 -3.19
N GLY A 82 13.95 9.80 -3.96
CA GLY A 82 14.58 8.49 -4.06
C GLY A 82 15.23 8.21 -5.39
N ILE A 83 15.38 6.92 -5.70
CA ILE A 83 15.93 6.44 -6.96
C ILE A 83 14.82 5.78 -7.77
N TYR A 84 14.72 6.12 -9.04
CA TYR A 84 13.78 5.51 -9.98
C TYR A 84 14.39 5.39 -11.37
N ASN A 85 14.44 4.17 -11.90
CA ASN A 85 15.09 3.84 -13.18
C ASN A 85 16.55 4.36 -13.23
N GLY A 86 17.31 4.15 -12.14
CA GLY A 86 18.69 4.57 -11.99
C GLY A 86 18.93 6.08 -11.84
N LYS A 87 17.87 6.89 -11.78
CA LYS A 87 17.97 8.35 -11.63
C LYS A 87 17.53 8.79 -10.25
N ASN A 88 18.21 9.79 -9.70
CA ASN A 88 17.76 10.45 -8.48
C ASN A 88 16.53 11.31 -8.79
N VAL A 89 15.49 11.18 -7.98
CA VAL A 89 14.24 11.93 -8.03
C VAL A 89 14.15 12.76 -6.76
N ASP A 90 13.93 14.07 -6.91
CA ASP A 90 13.63 15.01 -5.82
C ASP A 90 12.68 16.06 -6.40
N GLU A 91 11.38 15.81 -6.29
CA GLU A 91 10.33 16.72 -6.76
C GLU A 91 9.35 17.04 -5.63
N SER A 92 8.82 18.26 -5.66
CA SER A 92 7.80 18.70 -4.72
C SER A 92 6.74 19.51 -5.46
N PHE A 93 5.48 19.27 -5.13
CA PHE A 93 4.35 19.99 -5.72
C PHE A 93 3.21 20.12 -4.70
N ILE A 94 2.34 21.12 -4.90
CA ILE A 94 1.12 21.28 -4.13
C ILE A 94 0.04 20.37 -4.77
N ASN A 95 -0.48 19.44 -3.97
CA ASN A 95 -1.58 18.56 -4.38
C ASN A 95 -2.93 19.30 -4.21
N THR A 96 -3.73 19.31 -5.28
CA THR A 96 -5.02 20.00 -5.38
C THR A 96 -6.19 19.02 -5.57
N SER A 97 -5.98 17.72 -5.33
CA SER A 97 -7.01 16.71 -5.58
C SER A 97 -8.14 16.70 -4.56
N ILE A 98 -7.89 17.18 -3.33
CA ILE A 98 -8.87 17.14 -2.24
C ILE A 98 -9.69 18.43 -2.25
N SER A 99 -11.02 18.31 -2.25
CA SER A 99 -11.93 19.46 -2.15
C SER A 99 -12.19 19.87 -0.71
N ARG A 100 -12.44 18.90 0.15
CA ARG A 100 -12.77 19.10 1.58
C ARG A 100 -12.66 17.81 2.37
N VAL A 101 -12.68 17.95 3.71
CA VAL A 101 -12.71 16.84 4.65
C VAL A 101 -13.94 16.97 5.53
N LEU A 102 -14.69 15.88 5.69
CA LEU A 102 -15.87 15.77 6.54
C LEU A 102 -15.60 14.77 7.68
N ALA A 103 -16.03 15.07 8.88
CA ALA A 103 -15.93 14.15 10.01
C ALA A 103 -17.25 13.38 10.19
N ALA A 104 -17.19 12.04 10.19
CA ALA A 104 -18.40 11.22 10.33
C ALA A 104 -19.16 11.51 11.64
N ALA A 105 -18.46 11.92 12.69
CA ALA A 105 -19.07 12.24 13.98
C ALA A 105 -19.94 13.50 13.98
N THR A 106 -19.62 14.50 13.15
CA THR A 106 -20.28 15.82 13.16
C THR A 106 -21.02 16.12 11.86
N ASP A 107 -20.57 15.59 10.75
CA ASP A 107 -21.02 15.99 9.41
C ASP A 107 -21.84 14.89 8.71
N TRP A 108 -22.37 13.93 9.46
CA TRP A 108 -22.99 12.72 8.90
C TRP A 108 -24.10 13.02 7.87
N ASN A 109 -24.95 14.01 8.13
CA ASN A 109 -25.97 14.41 7.17
C ASN A 109 -25.39 14.92 5.86
N GLN A 110 -24.29 15.71 5.91
CA GLN A 110 -23.60 16.18 4.71
C GLN A 110 -22.94 15.00 3.97
N ILE A 111 -22.45 14.01 4.72
CA ILE A 111 -21.88 12.78 4.13
C ILE A 111 -22.95 11.96 3.41
N LEU A 112 -24.15 11.82 3.97
CA LEU A 112 -25.28 11.15 3.30
C LEU A 112 -25.71 11.91 2.03
N GLU A 113 -25.70 13.25 2.04
CA GLU A 113 -26.00 14.05 0.84
C GLU A 113 -25.05 13.79 -0.33
N LEU A 114 -23.78 13.39 -0.07
CA LEU A 114 -22.85 13.00 -1.14
C LEU A 114 -23.39 11.83 -1.98
N SER A 115 -24.17 10.93 -1.37
CA SER A 115 -24.74 9.77 -2.06
C SER A 115 -25.76 10.16 -3.14
N LYS A 116 -26.31 11.39 -3.09
CA LYS A 116 -27.30 11.91 -4.01
C LYS A 116 -26.67 12.58 -5.24
N SER A 117 -25.36 12.81 -5.21
CA SER A 117 -24.66 13.40 -6.36
C SER A 117 -24.49 12.40 -7.49
N VAL A 118 -24.86 12.78 -8.69
CA VAL A 118 -24.62 11.97 -9.91
C VAL A 118 -23.14 11.92 -10.28
N GLU A 119 -22.38 12.96 -9.89
CA GLU A 119 -20.97 13.11 -10.23
C GLU A 119 -20.05 12.19 -9.41
N ILE A 120 -20.49 11.78 -8.22
CA ILE A 120 -19.72 10.85 -7.40
C ILE A 120 -19.89 9.44 -7.94
N GLU A 121 -18.77 8.88 -8.39
CA GLU A 121 -18.72 7.58 -9.07
C GLU A 121 -17.79 6.57 -8.39
N ILE A 122 -16.89 7.03 -7.51
CA ILE A 122 -15.80 6.22 -6.95
C ILE A 122 -15.76 6.34 -5.43
N ILE A 123 -15.61 5.20 -4.77
CA ILE A 123 -15.31 5.11 -3.33
C ILE A 123 -13.94 4.52 -3.15
N ILE A 124 -13.09 5.17 -2.37
CA ILE A 124 -11.75 4.66 -1.99
C ILE A 124 -11.69 4.53 -0.47
N SER A 125 -11.03 3.51 0.05
CA SER A 125 -10.83 3.37 1.50
C SER A 125 -9.43 2.88 1.87
N ASN A 126 -8.98 3.30 3.04
CA ASN A 126 -7.87 2.70 3.78
C ASN A 126 -8.10 2.93 5.27
N THR A 127 -8.96 2.11 5.85
CA THR A 127 -9.42 2.24 7.24
C THR A 127 -8.64 1.36 8.23
N THR A 128 -7.56 0.73 7.77
CA THR A 128 -6.82 -0.32 8.45
C THR A 128 -7.59 -1.63 8.56
N GLU A 129 -6.91 -2.71 8.94
CA GLU A 129 -7.54 -4.03 9.16
C GLU A 129 -8.62 -3.96 10.24
N ALA A 130 -8.43 -3.12 11.26
CA ALA A 130 -9.41 -2.93 12.35
C ALA A 130 -10.71 -2.22 11.90
N GLY A 131 -10.70 -1.53 10.76
CA GLY A 131 -11.89 -0.88 10.20
C GLY A 131 -12.72 -1.79 9.29
N MET A 132 -12.12 -2.85 8.75
CA MET A 132 -12.74 -3.84 7.84
C MET A 132 -13.33 -5.01 8.62
N ILE A 133 -14.25 -4.72 9.53
CA ILE A 133 -14.88 -5.71 10.41
C ILE A 133 -16.41 -5.67 10.30
N LEU A 134 -17.04 -6.78 10.63
CA LEU A 134 -18.48 -6.85 10.83
C LEU A 134 -18.82 -6.31 12.24
N ASP A 135 -19.48 -5.18 12.33
CA ASP A 135 -20.10 -4.72 13.59
C ASP A 135 -21.63 -4.91 13.48
N GLU A 136 -22.13 -5.97 14.09
CA GLU A 136 -23.58 -6.31 14.06
C GLU A 136 -24.47 -5.26 14.74
N LYS A 137 -23.87 -4.32 15.48
CA LYS A 137 -24.56 -3.19 16.10
C LYS A 137 -24.78 -2.01 15.16
N ASP A 138 -24.21 -2.04 13.97
CA ASP A 138 -24.40 -1.01 12.97
C ASP A 138 -25.81 -1.08 12.35
N ILE A 139 -26.77 -0.41 13.00
CA ILE A 139 -28.12 -0.25 12.50
C ILE A 139 -28.25 1.12 11.84
N ILE A 140 -28.22 1.14 10.50
CA ILE A 140 -28.10 2.38 9.71
C ILE A 140 -29.27 3.35 9.86
N SER A 141 -30.44 2.90 10.32
CA SER A 141 -31.63 3.73 10.59
C SER A 141 -31.61 4.41 11.96
N GLN A 142 -30.70 4.04 12.85
CA GLN A 142 -30.71 4.50 14.25
C GLN A 142 -29.61 5.50 14.57
N SER A 143 -28.41 5.31 14.03
CA SER A 143 -27.25 6.13 14.35
C SER A 143 -26.19 6.08 13.24
N VAL A 144 -25.18 6.93 13.34
CA VAL A 144 -23.97 6.83 12.53
C VAL A 144 -23.30 5.47 12.80
N PRO A 145 -23.12 4.61 11.78
CA PRO A 145 -22.45 3.33 11.97
C PRO A 145 -21.02 3.47 12.50
N ASN A 146 -20.58 2.54 13.32
CA ASN A 146 -19.23 2.54 13.88
C ASN A 146 -18.20 2.05 12.84
N SER A 147 -18.48 0.92 12.18
CA SER A 147 -17.59 0.31 11.23
C SER A 147 -17.57 1.06 9.87
N PHE A 148 -16.50 0.88 9.10
CA PHE A 148 -16.47 1.38 7.72
C PHE A 148 -17.50 0.67 6.82
N PRO A 149 -17.64 -0.68 6.85
CA PRO A 149 -18.69 -1.35 6.09
C PRO A 149 -20.10 -0.86 6.39
N GLY A 150 -20.38 -0.52 7.67
CA GLY A 150 -21.66 0.06 8.07
C GLY A 150 -21.89 1.45 7.49
N LYS A 151 -20.87 2.33 7.53
CA LYS A 151 -20.93 3.66 6.90
C LYS A 151 -21.14 3.56 5.38
N LEU A 152 -20.42 2.66 4.73
CA LEU A 152 -20.57 2.41 3.29
C LEU A 152 -21.98 1.89 2.97
N LEU A 153 -22.51 0.96 3.78
CA LEU A 153 -23.89 0.46 3.61
C LEU A 153 -24.92 1.59 3.67
N ALA A 154 -24.78 2.50 4.65
CA ALA A 154 -25.70 3.64 4.79
C ALA A 154 -25.68 4.55 3.55
N LEU A 155 -24.48 4.84 3.00
CA LEU A 155 -24.33 5.62 1.78
C LEU A 155 -24.93 4.92 0.56
N LEU A 156 -24.70 3.61 0.42
CA LEU A 156 -25.24 2.80 -0.68
C LEU A 156 -26.77 2.73 -0.62
N PHE A 157 -27.34 2.59 0.58
CA PHE A 157 -28.79 2.56 0.76
C PHE A 157 -29.44 3.90 0.48
N GLU A 158 -28.83 5.01 0.92
CA GLU A 158 -29.29 6.37 0.62
C GLU A 158 -29.26 6.62 -0.91
N ARG A 159 -28.19 6.20 -1.59
CA ARG A 159 -28.07 6.31 -3.05
C ARG A 159 -29.13 5.49 -3.78
N PHE A 160 -29.36 4.26 -3.37
CA PHE A 160 -30.41 3.40 -3.93
C PHE A 160 -31.78 4.06 -3.83
N ASN A 161 -32.12 4.59 -2.65
CA ASN A 161 -33.40 5.27 -2.42
C ASN A 161 -33.54 6.53 -3.25
N HIS A 162 -32.50 7.37 -3.29
CA HIS A 162 -32.53 8.63 -4.02
C HIS A 162 -32.71 8.42 -5.54
N PHE A 163 -32.05 7.43 -6.12
CA PHE A 163 -32.12 7.13 -7.54
C PHE A 163 -33.14 6.03 -7.88
N ASN A 164 -34.01 5.65 -6.96
CA ASN A 164 -35.06 4.63 -7.14
C ASN A 164 -34.53 3.31 -7.73
N GLY A 165 -33.34 2.89 -7.31
CA GLY A 165 -32.70 1.65 -7.74
C GLY A 165 -32.17 1.66 -9.18
N ASP A 166 -31.92 2.83 -9.78
CA ASP A 166 -31.31 2.94 -11.11
C ASP A 166 -29.96 2.22 -11.15
N ARG A 167 -29.87 1.16 -11.97
CA ARG A 167 -28.67 0.31 -12.09
C ARG A 167 -27.45 1.05 -12.62
N ASN A 168 -27.62 2.19 -13.32
CA ASN A 168 -26.52 3.00 -13.83
C ASN A 168 -25.91 3.92 -12.76
N LYS A 169 -26.48 3.95 -11.56
CA LYS A 169 -26.03 4.82 -10.46
C LYS A 169 -25.19 4.10 -9.42
N GLY A 170 -24.74 2.87 -9.70
CA GLY A 170 -23.79 2.16 -8.85
C GLY A 170 -22.41 2.80 -8.84
N TRP A 171 -21.63 2.50 -7.81
CA TRP A 171 -20.28 2.99 -7.59
C TRP A 171 -19.20 1.95 -7.92
N VAL A 172 -18.02 2.44 -8.24
CA VAL A 172 -16.76 1.68 -8.22
C VAL A 172 -16.15 1.81 -6.82
N ILE A 173 -15.89 0.70 -6.15
CA ILE A 173 -15.45 0.66 -4.76
C ILE A 173 -14.07 0.01 -4.71
N LEU A 174 -13.08 0.79 -4.28
CA LEU A 174 -11.65 0.48 -4.30
C LEU A 174 -11.07 0.47 -2.88
N PRO A 175 -11.26 -0.61 -2.10
CA PRO A 175 -10.57 -0.75 -0.82
C PRO A 175 -9.07 -0.91 -1.06
N THR A 176 -8.24 -0.20 -0.30
CA THR A 176 -6.77 -0.28 -0.36
C THR A 176 -6.14 -0.85 0.92
N GLU A 177 -6.94 -1.45 1.75
CA GLU A 177 -6.51 -2.16 2.96
C GLU A 177 -5.62 -3.35 2.60
N LEU A 178 -4.59 -3.60 3.42
CA LEU A 178 -3.57 -4.63 3.17
C LEU A 178 -4.09 -6.05 3.51
N MET A 179 -5.21 -6.41 2.95
CA MET A 179 -5.87 -7.70 3.12
C MET A 179 -6.03 -8.38 1.76
N PRO A 180 -5.82 -9.71 1.68
CA PRO A 180 -6.14 -10.45 0.47
C PRO A 180 -7.63 -10.30 0.12
N ASP A 181 -7.92 -10.16 -1.18
CA ASP A 181 -9.27 -10.10 -1.73
C ASP A 181 -10.18 -9.07 -1.02
N ASN A 182 -9.60 -7.91 -0.73
CA ASN A 182 -10.21 -6.84 0.06
C ASN A 182 -11.56 -6.34 -0.50
N GLY A 183 -11.74 -6.33 -1.82
CA GLY A 183 -13.02 -5.99 -2.46
C GLY A 183 -14.11 -7.04 -2.19
N ILE A 184 -13.77 -8.32 -2.33
CA ILE A 184 -14.67 -9.45 -2.05
C ILE A 184 -15.04 -9.46 -0.57
N LEU A 185 -14.06 -9.26 0.32
CA LEU A 185 -14.29 -9.18 1.76
C LEU A 185 -15.24 -8.04 2.10
N LEU A 186 -14.97 -6.82 1.60
CA LEU A 186 -15.83 -5.66 1.86
C LEU A 186 -17.26 -5.90 1.37
N LYS A 187 -17.42 -6.43 0.15
CA LYS A 187 -18.73 -6.79 -0.41
C LYS A 187 -19.47 -7.78 0.50
N SER A 188 -18.78 -8.78 1.02
CA SER A 188 -19.34 -9.77 1.95
C SER A 188 -19.83 -9.11 3.24
N LEU A 189 -19.01 -8.23 3.86
CA LEU A 189 -19.38 -7.52 5.10
C LEU A 189 -20.59 -6.61 4.90
N VAL A 190 -20.63 -5.85 3.79
CA VAL A 190 -21.75 -4.97 3.45
C VAL A 190 -23.04 -5.79 3.23
N ASN A 191 -22.97 -6.93 2.54
CA ASN A 191 -24.11 -7.83 2.36
C ASN A 191 -24.62 -8.43 3.68
N GLN A 192 -23.75 -8.80 4.60
CA GLN A 192 -24.12 -9.29 5.92
C GLN A 192 -24.84 -8.20 6.72
N LEU A 193 -24.29 -7.01 6.76
CA LEU A 193 -24.90 -5.85 7.42
C LEU A 193 -26.26 -5.49 6.80
N ALA A 194 -26.41 -5.57 5.48
CA ALA A 194 -27.69 -5.33 4.81
C ALA A 194 -28.77 -6.31 5.25
N LYS A 195 -28.41 -7.58 5.45
CA LYS A 195 -29.33 -8.61 6.01
C LYS A 195 -29.68 -8.33 7.47
N ILE A 196 -28.70 -7.98 8.30
CA ILE A 196 -28.91 -7.62 9.72
C ILE A 196 -29.88 -6.42 9.83
N ASN A 197 -29.74 -5.44 8.92
CA ASN A 197 -30.62 -4.28 8.84
C ASN A 197 -31.95 -4.55 8.16
N ALA A 198 -32.26 -5.80 7.78
CA ALA A 198 -33.48 -6.22 7.09
C ALA A 198 -33.81 -5.36 5.86
N LEU A 199 -32.82 -4.98 5.07
CA LEU A 199 -32.99 -4.13 3.89
C LEU A 199 -33.71 -4.87 2.75
N PRO A 200 -34.46 -4.15 1.88
CA PRO A 200 -35.28 -4.76 0.85
C PRO A 200 -34.49 -5.63 -0.14
N THR A 201 -35.10 -6.70 -0.65
CA THR A 201 -34.51 -7.58 -1.68
C THR A 201 -34.05 -6.79 -2.92
N ALA A 202 -34.85 -5.82 -3.35
CA ALA A 202 -34.49 -4.96 -4.50
C ALA A 202 -33.19 -4.18 -4.24
N PHE A 203 -32.94 -3.74 -3.00
CA PHE A 203 -31.65 -3.15 -2.65
C PHE A 203 -30.52 -4.18 -2.71
N MET A 204 -30.74 -5.39 -2.21
CA MET A 204 -29.72 -6.46 -2.24
C MET A 204 -29.32 -6.82 -3.68
N GLU A 205 -30.28 -6.85 -4.60
CA GLU A 205 -30.03 -7.07 -6.03
C GLU A 205 -29.22 -5.89 -6.60
N TRP A 206 -29.64 -4.65 -6.37
CA TRP A 206 -28.94 -3.46 -6.82
C TRP A 206 -27.51 -3.38 -6.23
N LEU A 207 -27.34 -3.66 -4.94
CA LEU A 207 -26.04 -3.70 -4.27
C LEU A 207 -25.05 -4.61 -5.01
N ASN A 208 -25.51 -5.79 -5.39
CA ASN A 208 -24.67 -6.82 -5.98
C ASN A 208 -24.43 -6.69 -7.49
N GLU A 209 -25.37 -6.10 -8.23
CA GLU A 209 -25.34 -6.01 -9.69
C GLU A 209 -24.90 -4.66 -10.22
N SER A 210 -25.13 -3.59 -9.46
CA SER A 210 -24.88 -2.23 -9.92
C SER A 210 -23.55 -1.63 -9.42
N ASN A 211 -22.96 -2.22 -8.37
CA ASN A 211 -21.72 -1.73 -7.79
C ASN A 211 -20.56 -2.71 -8.06
N ASP A 212 -19.41 -2.16 -8.40
CA ASP A 212 -18.19 -2.95 -8.65
C ASP A 212 -17.24 -2.84 -7.45
N PHE A 213 -17.15 -3.89 -6.63
CA PHE A 213 -16.23 -4.01 -5.51
C PHE A 213 -14.93 -4.63 -6.00
N CYS A 214 -13.98 -3.83 -6.39
CA CYS A 214 -12.73 -4.28 -6.96
C CYS A 214 -11.74 -4.73 -5.89
N ASN A 215 -11.13 -5.91 -6.05
CA ASN A 215 -9.92 -6.21 -5.29
C ASN A 215 -8.82 -5.27 -5.72
N THR A 216 -8.02 -4.77 -4.77
CA THR A 216 -6.89 -3.92 -5.08
C THR A 216 -5.61 -4.36 -4.37
N LEU A 217 -4.49 -4.00 -4.94
CA LEU A 217 -3.17 -4.11 -4.32
C LEU A 217 -2.46 -2.77 -4.45
N VAL A 218 -2.01 -2.23 -3.33
CA VAL A 218 -1.24 -0.99 -3.28
C VAL A 218 0.18 -1.25 -2.78
N ASP A 219 1.14 -0.53 -3.35
CA ASP A 219 2.53 -0.58 -2.90
C ASP A 219 3.22 0.76 -3.18
N ARG A 220 3.46 1.53 -2.14
CA ARG A 220 4.27 2.73 -2.09
C ARG A 220 4.69 2.97 -0.65
N ILE A 221 5.95 3.26 -0.40
CA ILE A 221 6.38 3.72 0.91
C ILE A 221 6.08 5.21 1.01
N VAL A 222 5.18 5.54 1.92
CA VAL A 222 4.83 6.92 2.30
C VAL A 222 5.14 7.01 3.79
N PRO A 223 6.34 7.45 4.18
CA PRO A 223 6.70 7.64 5.58
C PRO A 223 5.70 8.59 6.25
N GLY A 224 5.53 8.42 7.54
CA GLY A 224 4.75 9.36 8.32
C GLY A 224 5.35 10.78 8.28
N LYS A 225 5.05 11.57 9.29
CA LYS A 225 5.59 12.93 9.41
C LYS A 225 7.12 12.89 9.40
N VAL A 226 7.74 13.73 8.57
CA VAL A 226 9.20 13.94 8.56
C VAL A 226 9.64 14.53 9.91
N ASN A 227 10.90 14.32 10.28
CA ASN A 227 11.43 14.90 11.52
C ASN A 227 11.46 16.44 11.44
N ASP A 228 11.46 17.10 12.60
CA ASP A 228 11.31 18.57 12.67
C ASP A 228 12.43 19.32 11.93
N SER A 229 13.66 18.81 11.93
CA SER A 229 14.80 19.43 11.23
C SER A 229 14.64 19.35 9.71
N GLU A 230 14.20 18.22 9.20
CA GLU A 230 13.92 18.04 7.77
C GLU A 230 12.69 18.86 7.33
N LEU A 231 11.65 18.91 8.17
CA LEU A 231 10.48 19.74 7.90
C LEU A 231 10.85 21.22 7.77
N GLN A 232 11.66 21.75 8.69
CA GLN A 232 12.14 23.14 8.63
C GLN A 232 12.94 23.44 7.36
N LEU A 233 13.77 22.49 6.91
CA LEU A 233 14.52 22.63 5.65
C LEU A 233 13.57 22.70 4.46
N LEU A 234 12.60 21.78 4.41
CA LEU A 234 11.60 21.74 3.34
C LEU A 234 10.75 23.01 3.32
N GLU A 235 10.21 23.43 4.46
CA GLU A 235 9.44 24.67 4.57
C GLU A 235 10.25 25.90 4.14
N THR A 236 11.55 25.94 4.48
CA THR A 236 12.44 27.02 4.04
C THR A 236 12.60 27.04 2.52
N GLN A 237 12.75 25.88 1.90
CA GLN A 237 12.87 25.76 0.43
C GLN A 237 11.54 26.11 -0.28
N LEU A 238 10.42 25.69 0.29
CA LEU A 238 9.09 25.94 -0.25
C LEU A 238 8.62 27.40 -0.05
N GLY A 239 9.12 28.09 0.98
CA GLY A 239 8.74 29.47 1.31
C GLY A 239 7.42 29.59 2.07
N TYR A 240 6.83 28.47 2.52
CA TYR A 240 5.62 28.40 3.35
C TYR A 240 5.69 27.21 4.30
N ARG A 241 4.83 27.23 5.33
CA ARG A 241 4.64 26.10 6.27
C ARG A 241 3.52 25.20 5.77
N ASP A 242 3.67 23.87 6.01
CA ASP A 242 2.69 22.89 5.61
C ASP A 242 2.54 21.77 6.67
N ASN A 243 1.47 21.83 7.44
CA ASN A 243 1.17 20.86 8.49
C ASN A 243 0.74 19.49 7.93
N LEU A 244 0.35 19.46 6.65
CA LEU A 244 -0.10 18.26 5.93
C LEU A 244 0.96 17.70 4.98
N LEU A 245 2.18 18.28 4.91
CA LEU A 245 3.26 17.83 4.06
C LEU A 245 3.48 16.32 4.20
N ILE A 246 3.60 15.64 3.07
CA ILE A 246 3.98 14.24 3.02
C ILE A 246 5.21 14.02 2.14
N THR A 247 5.95 12.96 2.45
CA THR A 247 7.02 12.45 1.59
C THR A 247 6.68 11.05 1.11
N SER A 248 7.16 10.68 -0.07
CA SER A 248 7.04 9.32 -0.57
C SER A 248 8.23 8.93 -1.44
N GLU A 249 8.42 7.63 -1.61
CA GLU A 249 9.31 7.11 -2.65
C GLU A 249 8.76 7.38 -4.06
N PRO A 250 9.62 7.39 -5.11
CA PRO A 250 9.17 7.51 -6.50
C PRO A 250 8.40 6.29 -7.00
N PHE A 251 8.74 5.09 -6.49
CA PHE A 251 8.01 3.88 -6.83
C PHE A 251 6.57 3.96 -6.35
N ALA A 252 5.65 3.48 -7.18
CA ALA A 252 4.25 3.28 -6.83
C ALA A 252 3.71 2.08 -7.59
N LEU A 253 2.72 1.41 -7.03
CA LEU A 253 1.90 0.40 -7.70
C LEU A 253 0.50 0.47 -7.13
N TRP A 254 -0.47 0.63 -8.01
CA TRP A 254 -1.89 0.45 -7.71
C TRP A 254 -2.49 -0.53 -8.72
N ALA A 255 -2.60 -1.79 -8.34
CA ALA A 255 -3.28 -2.79 -9.15
C ALA A 255 -4.75 -2.90 -8.74
N ILE A 256 -5.65 -2.83 -9.71
CA ILE A 256 -7.11 -2.85 -9.55
C ILE A 256 -7.66 -4.00 -10.39
N GLU A 257 -8.40 -4.90 -9.76
CA GLU A 257 -9.00 -6.05 -10.42
C GLU A 257 -10.37 -5.68 -10.97
N SER A 258 -10.45 -5.50 -12.27
CA SER A 258 -11.73 -5.35 -12.98
C SER A 258 -11.57 -5.67 -14.47
N ASN A 259 -12.62 -6.24 -15.06
CA ASN A 259 -12.81 -6.38 -16.51
C ASN A 259 -14.07 -5.65 -17.00
N ASN A 260 -14.73 -4.92 -16.10
CA ASN A 260 -15.91 -4.16 -16.41
C ASN A 260 -15.54 -2.85 -17.12
N LYS A 261 -15.97 -2.70 -18.36
CA LYS A 261 -15.67 -1.51 -19.15
C LYS A 261 -16.16 -0.21 -18.50
N LEU A 262 -17.35 -0.21 -17.90
CA LEU A 262 -17.88 0.98 -17.22
C LEU A 262 -17.01 1.39 -16.02
N THR A 263 -16.49 0.42 -15.28
CA THR A 263 -15.54 0.66 -14.21
C THR A 263 -14.24 1.27 -14.75
N ILE A 264 -13.68 0.69 -15.81
CA ILE A 264 -12.44 1.17 -16.43
C ILE A 264 -12.63 2.63 -16.94
N ASP A 265 -13.75 2.94 -17.56
CA ASP A 265 -14.06 4.28 -18.06
C ASP A 265 -14.17 5.32 -16.92
N LYS A 266 -14.74 4.95 -15.76
CA LYS A 266 -14.81 5.79 -14.57
C LYS A 266 -13.43 6.04 -13.96
N LEU A 267 -12.50 5.10 -14.07
CA LEU A 267 -11.15 5.18 -13.55
C LEU A 267 -10.16 5.84 -14.54
N SER A 268 -10.60 6.84 -15.28
CA SER A 268 -9.79 7.49 -16.33
C SER A 268 -8.47 8.07 -15.82
N PHE A 269 -8.32 8.35 -14.51
CA PHE A 269 -7.05 8.72 -13.91
C PHE A 269 -5.98 7.63 -14.03
N ALA A 270 -6.34 6.38 -14.29
CA ALA A 270 -5.38 5.31 -14.51
C ALA A 270 -4.65 5.40 -15.86
N ASN A 271 -5.17 6.16 -16.81
CA ASN A 271 -4.59 6.25 -18.16
C ASN A 271 -3.30 7.10 -18.23
N ILE A 272 -2.93 7.77 -17.14
CA ILE A 272 -1.78 8.68 -17.12
C ILE A 272 -0.46 8.02 -16.76
N ASP A 273 -0.50 6.82 -16.17
CA ASP A 273 0.65 6.26 -15.50
C ASP A 273 0.58 4.72 -15.47
N ASP A 274 1.62 4.06 -15.93
CA ASP A 274 1.74 2.60 -15.97
C ASP A 274 1.89 1.95 -14.59
N ARG A 275 2.08 2.75 -13.56
CA ARG A 275 2.07 2.30 -12.15
C ARG A 275 0.67 2.04 -11.61
N ILE A 276 -0.38 2.42 -12.35
CA ILE A 276 -1.76 1.97 -12.12
C ILE A 276 -2.08 0.88 -13.14
N ALA A 277 -2.35 -0.32 -12.66
CA ALA A 277 -2.69 -1.45 -13.51
C ALA A 277 -4.14 -1.87 -13.27
N ILE A 278 -5.01 -1.74 -14.28
CA ILE A 278 -6.35 -2.33 -14.25
C ILE A 278 -6.29 -3.63 -15.05
N ALA A 279 -6.62 -4.75 -14.41
CA ALA A 279 -6.51 -6.06 -15.02
C ALA A 279 -7.63 -7.00 -14.55
N PRO A 280 -7.99 -8.04 -15.35
CA PRO A 280 -8.96 -9.06 -14.94
C PRO A 280 -8.54 -9.84 -13.68
N SER A 281 -7.25 -9.87 -13.36
CA SER A 281 -6.70 -10.46 -12.14
C SER A 281 -5.46 -9.71 -11.69
N ILE A 282 -5.34 -9.46 -10.39
CA ILE A 282 -4.18 -8.81 -9.76
C ILE A 282 -3.21 -9.81 -9.11
N VAL A 283 -3.42 -11.10 -9.30
CA VAL A 283 -2.61 -12.18 -8.69
C VAL A 283 -1.13 -12.02 -9.05
N LYS A 284 -0.79 -11.70 -10.30
CA LYS A 284 0.62 -11.51 -10.69
C LYS A 284 1.31 -10.39 -9.91
N PHE A 285 0.64 -9.28 -9.68
CA PHE A 285 1.21 -8.14 -8.92
C PHE A 285 1.38 -8.52 -7.44
N ARG A 286 0.43 -9.31 -6.90
CA ARG A 286 0.51 -9.85 -5.54
C ARG A 286 1.71 -10.77 -5.37
N GLU A 287 1.92 -11.71 -6.30
CA GLU A 287 3.05 -12.64 -6.26
C GLU A 287 4.39 -11.91 -6.43
N LEU A 288 4.51 -10.99 -7.37
CA LEU A 288 5.71 -10.18 -7.53
C LEU A 288 6.06 -9.43 -6.24
N LYS A 289 5.08 -8.73 -5.65
CA LYS A 289 5.29 -8.01 -4.38
C LYS A 289 5.61 -8.95 -3.23
N LEU A 290 4.81 -10.00 -3.05
CA LEU A 290 4.95 -10.93 -1.92
C LEU A 290 6.28 -11.67 -1.95
N ARG A 291 6.68 -12.16 -3.13
CA ARG A 291 7.87 -13.01 -3.29
C ARG A 291 9.14 -12.19 -3.46
N LEU A 292 9.15 -11.22 -4.36
CA LEU A 292 10.37 -10.48 -4.67
C LEU A 292 10.66 -9.34 -3.69
N LEU A 293 9.66 -8.54 -3.31
CA LEU A 293 9.88 -7.47 -2.33
C LEU A 293 9.90 -8.01 -0.90
N ASN A 294 8.78 -8.58 -0.47
CA ASN A 294 8.62 -9.00 0.93
C ASN A 294 9.47 -10.25 1.24
N GLY A 295 9.59 -11.18 0.30
CA GLY A 295 10.44 -12.37 0.44
C GLY A 295 11.91 -12.02 0.58
N THR A 296 12.42 -11.08 -0.23
CA THR A 296 13.79 -10.57 -0.12
C THR A 296 14.03 -9.93 1.25
N HIS A 297 13.15 -9.04 1.71
CA HIS A 297 13.24 -8.47 3.06
C HIS A 297 13.33 -9.57 4.13
N THR A 298 12.49 -10.59 4.01
CA THR A 298 12.41 -11.66 5.01
C THR A 298 13.69 -12.53 5.02
N PHE A 299 14.24 -12.92 3.86
CA PHE A 299 15.50 -13.66 3.81
C PHE A 299 16.71 -12.86 4.29
N THR A 300 16.72 -11.54 4.07
CA THR A 300 17.88 -10.70 4.37
C THR A 300 17.85 -10.06 5.76
N CYS A 301 16.68 -10.05 6.42
CA CYS A 301 16.48 -9.38 7.70
C CYS A 301 17.42 -9.89 8.80
N ALA A 302 17.45 -11.20 9.03
CA ALA A 302 18.33 -11.78 10.06
C ALA A 302 19.81 -11.63 9.71
N ILE A 303 20.16 -11.74 8.40
CA ILE A 303 21.53 -11.50 7.94
C ILE A 303 21.99 -10.09 8.32
N ALA A 304 21.16 -9.10 8.02
CA ALA A 304 21.48 -7.71 8.29
C ALA A 304 21.63 -7.43 9.80
N ILE A 305 20.70 -7.91 10.62
CA ILE A 305 20.75 -7.71 12.08
C ILE A 305 21.98 -8.39 12.68
N LEU A 306 22.25 -9.64 12.32
CA LEU A 306 23.40 -10.40 12.82
C LEU A 306 24.75 -9.83 12.32
N ALA A 307 24.77 -9.14 11.19
CA ALA A 307 25.94 -8.41 10.69
C ALA A 307 26.12 -7.01 11.33
N GLY A 308 25.14 -6.55 12.14
CA GLY A 308 25.20 -5.30 12.89
C GLY A 308 24.65 -4.09 12.13
N PHE A 309 23.87 -4.27 11.07
CA PHE A 309 23.22 -3.17 10.36
C PHE A 309 21.88 -2.83 11.00
N GLU A 310 21.59 -1.53 11.19
CA GLU A 310 20.34 -1.06 11.77
C GLU A 310 19.25 -0.86 10.72
N THR A 311 19.61 -0.29 9.55
CA THR A 311 18.65 0.07 8.49
C THR A 311 18.96 -0.62 7.17
N VAL A 312 17.94 -0.69 6.31
CA VAL A 312 18.08 -1.27 4.96
C VAL A 312 19.12 -0.51 4.14
N ILE A 313 19.09 0.82 4.18
CA ILE A 313 20.05 1.64 3.41
C ILE A 313 21.49 1.48 3.92
N GLU A 314 21.68 1.35 5.22
CA GLU A 314 23.01 1.07 5.78
C GLU A 314 23.57 -0.26 5.24
N ALA A 315 22.77 -1.33 5.29
CA ALA A 315 23.16 -2.63 4.77
C ALA A 315 23.45 -2.57 3.23
N MET A 316 22.66 -1.84 2.47
CA MET A 316 22.86 -1.68 1.03
C MET A 316 24.11 -0.88 0.65
N ARG A 317 24.73 -0.14 1.58
CA ARG A 317 26.05 0.50 1.40
C ARG A 317 27.20 -0.47 1.56
N ASP A 318 27.00 -1.60 2.25
CA ASP A 318 27.99 -2.65 2.36
C ASP A 318 28.07 -3.47 1.06
N THR A 319 29.26 -3.59 0.49
CA THR A 319 29.47 -4.25 -0.80
C THR A 319 29.12 -5.74 -0.77
N SER A 320 29.43 -6.43 0.33
CA SER A 320 29.16 -7.87 0.49
C SER A 320 27.66 -8.13 0.63
N PHE A 321 26.98 -7.34 1.45
CA PHE A 321 25.53 -7.43 1.59
C PHE A 321 24.80 -7.11 0.29
N LYS A 322 25.23 -6.04 -0.41
CA LYS A 322 24.64 -5.67 -1.69
C LYS A 322 24.80 -6.78 -2.74
N ARG A 323 25.98 -7.41 -2.81
CA ARG A 323 26.22 -8.56 -3.70
C ARG A 323 25.32 -9.73 -3.32
N PHE A 324 25.24 -10.06 -2.04
CA PHE A 324 24.38 -11.13 -1.56
C PHE A 324 22.92 -10.93 -1.97
N ILE A 325 22.36 -9.76 -1.72
CA ILE A 325 20.94 -9.48 -2.05
C ILE A 325 20.67 -9.48 -3.55
N GLN A 326 21.63 -9.00 -4.36
CA GLN A 326 21.55 -9.06 -5.82
C GLN A 326 21.53 -10.52 -6.32
N SER A 327 22.43 -11.35 -5.82
CA SER A 327 22.45 -12.77 -6.20
C SER A 327 21.21 -13.52 -5.69
N LEU A 328 20.77 -13.27 -4.46
CA LEU A 328 19.52 -13.86 -3.94
C LEU A 328 18.34 -13.55 -4.86
N ILE A 329 18.12 -12.27 -5.18
CA ILE A 329 16.91 -11.87 -5.91
C ILE A 329 16.96 -12.27 -7.39
N HIS A 330 18.13 -12.14 -8.06
CA HIS A 330 18.24 -12.40 -9.50
C HIS A 330 18.44 -13.88 -9.83
N GLU A 331 19.24 -14.60 -9.03
CA GLU A 331 19.61 -15.97 -9.35
C GLU A 331 18.64 -17.00 -8.76
N GLU A 332 17.97 -16.67 -7.62
CA GLU A 332 17.12 -17.62 -6.93
C GLU A 332 15.65 -17.18 -6.87
N LEU A 333 15.33 -15.95 -6.43
CA LEU A 333 13.93 -15.55 -6.24
C LEU A 333 13.22 -15.26 -7.58
N ALA A 334 13.78 -14.43 -8.44
CA ALA A 334 13.13 -14.04 -9.69
C ALA A 334 12.83 -15.23 -10.61
N PRO A 335 13.74 -16.21 -10.80
CA PRO A 335 13.39 -17.42 -11.54
C PRO A 335 12.25 -18.23 -10.93
N CYS A 336 12.13 -18.23 -9.58
CA CYS A 336 11.13 -19.05 -8.90
C CYS A 336 9.70 -18.50 -8.96
N VAL A 337 9.51 -17.21 -9.28
CA VAL A 337 8.17 -16.61 -9.44
C VAL A 337 7.62 -16.70 -10.87
N VAL A 338 8.44 -17.14 -11.84
CA VAL A 338 8.01 -17.29 -13.22
C VAL A 338 6.86 -18.30 -13.32
N SER A 339 5.81 -17.92 -14.04
CA SER A 339 4.58 -18.71 -14.23
C SER A 339 3.95 -18.37 -15.58
N GLU A 340 2.80 -18.89 -15.90
CA GLU A 340 2.06 -18.49 -17.10
C GLU A 340 1.70 -17.00 -17.10
N ALA A 341 1.50 -16.40 -15.90
CA ALA A 341 1.14 -14.99 -15.75
C ALA A 341 2.34 -14.05 -15.54
N ILE A 342 3.52 -14.56 -15.22
CA ILE A 342 4.72 -13.78 -14.90
C ILE A 342 5.91 -14.29 -15.73
N SER A 343 6.38 -13.47 -16.66
CA SER A 343 7.59 -13.77 -17.41
C SER A 343 8.85 -13.53 -16.56
N LEU A 344 9.98 -14.14 -16.97
CA LEU A 344 11.27 -13.88 -16.32
C LEU A 344 11.67 -12.40 -16.45
N GLU A 345 11.37 -11.78 -17.58
CA GLU A 345 11.67 -10.37 -17.82
C GLU A 345 10.91 -9.46 -16.82
N GLU A 346 9.60 -9.67 -16.62
CA GLU A 346 8.80 -8.94 -15.62
C GLU A 346 9.35 -9.15 -14.20
N ALA A 347 9.71 -10.39 -13.84
CA ALA A 347 10.30 -10.71 -12.54
C ALA A 347 11.64 -9.98 -12.32
N MET A 348 12.51 -9.95 -13.34
CA MET A 348 13.79 -9.24 -13.30
C MET A 348 13.64 -7.72 -13.23
N GLN A 349 12.71 -7.15 -14.00
CA GLN A 349 12.39 -5.72 -13.95
C GLN A 349 11.87 -5.32 -12.56
N PHE A 350 10.97 -6.11 -11.98
CA PHE A 350 10.48 -5.87 -10.62
C PHE A 350 11.60 -6.01 -9.57
N SER A 351 12.49 -6.99 -9.73
CA SER A 351 13.66 -7.19 -8.86
C SER A 351 14.58 -5.98 -8.86
N ASN A 352 14.85 -5.39 -10.02
CA ASN A 352 15.65 -4.17 -10.11
C ASN A 352 14.99 -2.99 -9.39
N LYS A 353 13.67 -2.83 -9.51
CA LYS A 353 12.90 -1.83 -8.73
C LYS A 353 13.02 -2.07 -7.22
N VAL A 354 13.01 -3.31 -6.77
CA VAL A 354 13.22 -3.66 -5.34
C VAL A 354 14.60 -3.22 -4.87
N LEU A 355 15.66 -3.48 -5.64
CA LEU A 355 17.02 -3.07 -5.31
C LEU A 355 17.18 -1.54 -5.26
N GLU A 356 16.53 -0.81 -6.18
CA GLU A 356 16.48 0.66 -6.14
C GLU A 356 15.79 1.17 -4.88
N ARG A 357 14.66 0.59 -4.51
CA ARG A 357 13.90 0.94 -3.29
C ARG A 357 14.73 0.72 -2.02
N PHE A 358 15.45 -0.41 -1.94
CA PHE A 358 16.33 -0.71 -0.81
C PHE A 358 17.52 0.24 -0.73
N SER A 359 17.93 0.80 -1.85
CA SER A 359 19.01 1.79 -1.95
C SER A 359 18.54 3.25 -1.79
N ASN A 360 17.26 3.48 -1.47
CA ASN A 360 16.72 4.83 -1.31
C ASN A 360 17.25 5.49 -0.02
N PRO A 361 18.05 6.59 -0.14
CA PRO A 361 18.67 7.24 1.03
C PRO A 361 17.69 8.05 1.89
N TYR A 362 16.47 8.28 1.42
CA TYR A 362 15.45 9.07 2.11
C TYR A 362 14.48 8.22 2.95
N ILE A 363 14.67 6.90 2.98
CA ILE A 363 13.82 5.98 3.74
C ILE A 363 14.64 5.32 4.84
N GLU A 364 14.33 5.65 6.08
CA GLU A 364 14.90 4.98 7.25
C GLU A 364 14.05 3.76 7.61
N HIS A 365 14.30 2.62 6.93
CA HIS A 365 13.59 1.38 7.19
C HIS A 365 14.42 0.47 8.10
N LYS A 366 14.00 0.29 9.35
CA LYS A 366 14.72 -0.49 10.36
C LYS A 366 14.48 -1.98 10.18
N TRP A 367 15.53 -2.77 10.23
CA TRP A 367 15.46 -4.24 10.17
C TRP A 367 14.66 -4.83 11.33
N THR A 368 14.70 -4.22 12.51
CA THR A 368 13.90 -4.65 13.66
C THR A 368 12.40 -4.54 13.42
N SER A 369 11.95 -3.54 12.66
CA SER A 369 10.54 -3.42 12.25
C SER A 369 10.16 -4.48 11.20
N ILE A 370 11.10 -4.86 10.34
CA ILE A 370 10.91 -5.94 9.36
C ILE A 370 10.83 -7.30 10.09
N ALA A 371 11.57 -7.48 11.19
CA ALA A 371 11.59 -8.71 11.99
C ALA A 371 10.31 -8.96 12.80
N LEU A 372 9.39 -8.01 12.91
CA LEU A 372 8.09 -8.25 13.57
C LEU A 372 7.34 -9.39 12.88
N ASN A 373 6.79 -10.34 13.65
CA ASN A 373 6.10 -11.55 13.15
C ASN A 373 6.96 -12.36 12.16
N PHE A 374 8.26 -12.51 12.48
CA PHE A 374 9.26 -13.02 11.54
C PHE A 374 8.96 -14.44 11.07
N GLU A 375 8.56 -15.31 11.98
CA GLU A 375 8.25 -16.72 11.71
C GLU A 375 7.09 -16.88 10.72
N GLU A 376 5.99 -16.20 10.99
CA GLU A 376 4.83 -16.16 10.08
C GLU A 376 5.21 -15.64 8.69
N LYS A 377 6.00 -14.55 8.66
CA LYS A 377 6.48 -13.97 7.40
C LYS A 377 7.39 -14.92 6.65
N MET A 378 8.30 -15.62 7.33
CA MET A 378 9.18 -16.60 6.70
C MET A 378 8.37 -17.73 6.08
N HIS A 379 7.39 -18.26 6.80
CA HIS A 379 6.51 -19.31 6.29
C HIS A 379 5.68 -18.86 5.08
N MET A 380 4.91 -17.78 5.25
CA MET A 380 3.98 -17.31 4.23
C MET A 380 4.67 -16.83 2.94
N ARG A 381 5.82 -16.16 3.08
CA ARG A 381 6.50 -15.51 1.95
C ARG A 381 7.48 -16.41 1.25
N ASN A 382 8.20 -17.26 2.01
CA ASN A 382 9.44 -17.88 1.57
C ASN A 382 9.41 -19.39 1.42
N SER A 383 8.57 -20.15 2.17
CA SER A 383 8.51 -21.62 2.05
C SER A 383 8.24 -22.07 0.62
N TYR A 384 7.25 -21.47 -0.06
CA TYR A 384 6.96 -21.74 -1.46
C TYR A 384 8.15 -21.50 -2.39
N LEU A 385 8.93 -20.43 -2.17
CA LEU A 385 10.11 -20.11 -2.99
C LEU A 385 11.21 -21.16 -2.83
N ILE A 386 11.46 -21.61 -1.60
CA ILE A 386 12.44 -22.67 -1.30
C ILE A 386 12.06 -23.95 -2.04
N GLU A 387 10.83 -24.42 -1.87
CA GLU A 387 10.34 -25.64 -2.51
C GLU A 387 10.37 -25.53 -4.05
N THR A 388 9.93 -24.41 -4.59
CA THR A 388 9.93 -24.17 -6.05
C THR A 388 11.34 -24.17 -6.61
N CYS A 389 12.30 -23.56 -5.91
CA CYS A 389 13.69 -23.52 -6.35
C CYS A 389 14.33 -24.91 -6.39
N ILE A 390 14.09 -25.72 -5.34
CA ILE A 390 14.58 -27.10 -5.25
C ILE A 390 13.98 -27.95 -6.36
N ASN A 391 12.66 -27.91 -6.53
CA ASN A 391 11.96 -28.68 -7.56
C ASN A 391 12.42 -28.37 -8.98
N ARG A 392 12.77 -27.11 -9.25
CA ARG A 392 13.26 -26.68 -10.57
C ARG A 392 14.70 -27.08 -10.82
N ASN A 393 15.56 -26.96 -9.80
CA ASN A 393 17.00 -27.04 -9.98
C ASN A 393 17.62 -28.36 -9.51
N GLY A 394 16.88 -29.20 -8.76
CA GLY A 394 17.37 -30.45 -8.17
C GLY A 394 18.50 -30.26 -7.16
N ARG A 395 18.67 -29.05 -6.62
CA ARG A 395 19.71 -28.69 -5.65
C ARG A 395 19.22 -27.65 -4.69
N SER A 396 19.81 -27.61 -3.49
CA SER A 396 19.53 -26.58 -2.50
C SER A 396 19.95 -25.19 -2.98
N PRO A 397 19.08 -24.15 -2.85
CA PRO A 397 19.42 -22.78 -3.19
C PRO A 397 20.41 -22.22 -2.16
N LYS A 398 21.54 -21.68 -2.65
CA LYS A 398 22.65 -21.21 -1.81
C LYS A 398 22.24 -20.02 -0.92
N TYR A 399 21.70 -19.01 -1.55
CA TYR A 399 21.40 -17.72 -0.88
C TYR A 399 20.16 -17.82 0.02
N MET A 400 19.12 -18.54 -0.42
CA MET A 400 17.96 -18.81 0.43
C MET A 400 18.34 -19.66 1.65
N SER A 401 19.19 -20.69 1.48
CA SER A 401 19.66 -21.51 2.62
C SER A 401 20.45 -20.69 3.62
N MET A 402 21.30 -19.76 3.15
CA MET A 402 22.05 -18.85 4.04
C MET A 402 21.12 -17.88 4.77
N GLY A 403 20.12 -17.31 4.07
CA GLY A 403 19.11 -16.43 4.66
C GLY A 403 18.26 -17.14 5.72
N PHE A 404 17.88 -18.38 5.44
CA PHE A 404 17.12 -19.20 6.38
C PHE A 404 17.97 -19.63 7.58
N ALA A 405 19.24 -19.97 7.39
CA ALA A 405 20.17 -20.26 8.48
C ALA A 405 20.36 -19.06 9.43
N ALA A 406 20.50 -17.87 8.86
CA ALA A 406 20.57 -16.64 9.65
C ALA A 406 19.27 -16.40 10.45
N PHE A 407 18.09 -16.69 9.85
CA PHE A 407 16.83 -16.66 10.58
C PHE A 407 16.81 -17.63 11.77
N CYS A 408 17.26 -18.88 11.59
CA CYS A 408 17.36 -19.86 12.70
C CYS A 408 18.26 -19.34 13.82
N VAL A 409 19.46 -18.83 13.49
CA VAL A 409 20.40 -18.28 14.47
C VAL A 409 19.82 -17.06 15.19
N TYR A 410 19.14 -16.16 14.46
CA TYR A 410 18.48 -15.00 15.03
C TYR A 410 17.39 -15.40 16.04
N MET A 411 16.52 -16.34 15.68
CA MET A 411 15.44 -16.82 16.56
C MET A 411 15.98 -17.51 17.80
N GLU A 412 17.05 -18.29 17.68
CA GLU A 412 17.72 -18.92 18.83
C GLU A 412 18.30 -17.87 19.79
N GLN A 413 19.00 -16.85 19.25
CA GLN A 413 19.68 -15.84 20.06
C GLN A 413 18.73 -14.82 20.71
N THR A 414 17.67 -14.41 20.01
CA THR A 414 16.80 -13.31 20.47
C THR A 414 15.53 -13.80 21.14
N HIS A 415 14.99 -14.94 20.71
CA HIS A 415 13.72 -15.48 21.20
C HIS A 415 13.87 -16.81 21.92
N GLN A 416 15.10 -17.33 22.08
CA GLN A 416 15.41 -18.63 22.68
C GLN A 416 14.58 -19.77 22.03
N LYS A 417 14.28 -19.63 20.74
CA LYS A 417 13.45 -20.55 19.97
C LYS A 417 14.28 -21.28 18.93
N VAL A 418 14.26 -22.62 18.98
CA VAL A 418 14.82 -23.47 17.92
C VAL A 418 13.81 -23.63 16.81
N ILE A 419 14.22 -23.28 15.59
CA ILE A 419 13.40 -23.43 14.38
C ILE A 419 13.70 -24.79 13.75
N MET A 420 12.65 -25.57 13.51
CA MET A 420 12.75 -26.84 12.79
C MET A 420 12.64 -26.57 11.29
N VAL A 421 13.67 -26.92 10.53
CA VAL A 421 13.73 -26.66 9.08
C VAL A 421 12.60 -27.36 8.33
N GLU A 422 12.22 -28.56 8.81
CA GLU A 422 11.18 -29.41 8.23
C GLU A 422 9.77 -28.77 8.25
N ASP A 423 9.52 -27.83 9.16
CA ASP A 423 8.26 -27.08 9.22
C ASP A 423 8.10 -26.12 8.02
N TYR A 424 9.19 -25.78 7.35
CA TYR A 424 9.23 -24.86 6.22
C TYR A 424 9.56 -25.54 4.89
N CYS A 425 10.37 -26.58 4.92
CA CYS A 425 10.78 -27.36 3.75
C CYS A 425 11.24 -28.76 4.18
N LYS A 426 10.62 -29.78 3.59
CA LYS A 426 10.93 -31.20 3.92
C LYS A 426 12.10 -31.78 3.13
N ASP A 427 12.82 -30.97 2.35
CA ASP A 427 13.94 -31.42 1.54
C ASP A 427 15.22 -31.56 2.36
N ASN A 428 15.83 -32.74 2.33
CA ASN A 428 17.05 -33.05 3.09
C ASN A 428 18.28 -32.28 2.62
N LEU A 429 18.37 -31.94 1.30
CA LEU A 429 19.50 -31.14 0.79
C LEU A 429 19.41 -29.72 1.32
N PHE A 430 18.20 -29.17 1.41
CA PHE A 430 17.98 -27.86 2.01
C PHE A 430 18.35 -27.85 3.50
N ALA A 431 17.84 -28.81 4.26
CA ALA A 431 18.16 -28.94 5.68
C ALA A 431 19.68 -29.09 5.94
N SER A 432 20.36 -29.89 5.11
CA SER A 432 21.82 -30.06 5.19
C SER A 432 22.56 -28.75 4.88
N ALA A 433 22.15 -27.99 3.84
CA ALA A 433 22.75 -26.71 3.50
C ALA A 433 22.51 -25.65 4.61
N VAL A 434 21.32 -25.60 5.17
CA VAL A 434 21.00 -24.71 6.30
C VAL A 434 21.88 -25.00 7.50
N ASN A 435 22.05 -26.28 7.87
CA ASN A 435 22.90 -26.67 9.01
C ASN A 435 24.39 -26.30 8.80
N LEU A 436 24.91 -26.41 7.56
CA LEU A 436 26.27 -25.95 7.24
C LEU A 436 26.41 -24.45 7.45
N TRP A 437 25.42 -23.66 6.99
CA TRP A 437 25.44 -22.20 7.19
C TRP A 437 25.27 -21.79 8.65
N ILE A 438 24.43 -22.50 9.44
CA ILE A 438 24.30 -22.26 10.89
C ILE A 438 25.67 -22.46 11.57
N GLY A 439 26.38 -23.54 11.24
CA GLY A 439 27.73 -23.80 11.75
C GLY A 439 28.69 -22.66 11.39
N ALA A 440 28.73 -22.26 10.15
CA ALA A 440 29.59 -21.17 9.65
C ALA A 440 29.26 -19.81 10.33
N ILE A 441 27.99 -19.49 10.52
CA ILE A 441 27.57 -18.26 11.18
C ILE A 441 27.97 -18.26 12.67
N LYS A 442 27.78 -19.37 13.37
CA LYS A 442 28.14 -19.49 14.79
C LYS A 442 29.65 -19.46 14.98
N GLU A 443 30.44 -20.02 14.07
CA GLU A 443 31.90 -20.06 14.16
C GLU A 443 32.56 -18.72 13.77
N LYS A 444 32.16 -18.12 12.65
CA LYS A 444 32.84 -16.96 12.02
C LYS A 444 32.15 -15.63 12.25
N GLY A 445 30.87 -15.64 12.66
CA GLY A 445 30.02 -14.48 12.71
C GLY A 445 29.47 -14.10 11.34
N MET A 446 28.28 -13.50 11.29
CA MET A 446 27.55 -13.23 10.05
C MET A 446 28.30 -12.30 9.08
N LYS A 447 28.94 -11.26 9.60
CA LYS A 447 29.69 -10.29 8.78
C LYS A 447 30.84 -10.96 7.99
N ASN A 448 31.54 -11.92 8.61
CA ASN A 448 32.61 -12.66 7.93
C ASN A 448 32.04 -13.69 6.93
N VAL A 449 30.91 -14.29 7.21
CA VAL A 449 30.23 -15.22 6.30
C VAL A 449 29.73 -14.50 5.04
N LEU A 450 29.24 -13.25 5.16
CA LEU A 450 28.87 -12.42 4.00
C LEU A 450 30.05 -12.09 3.08
N ALA A 451 31.27 -12.05 3.60
CA ALA A 451 32.47 -11.77 2.82
C ALA A 451 33.00 -12.96 2.01
N LEU A 452 32.49 -14.20 2.28
CA LEU A 452 32.78 -15.43 1.54
C LEU A 452 31.98 -15.52 0.23
#